data_b7fd4fd7b6b6ba53a1a73acf46f503ed
#
_entry.id   b7fd4fd7b6b6ba53a1a73acf46f503ed
#
_cell.length_a   1.000
_cell.length_b   1.000
_cell.length_c   1.000
_cell.angle_alpha   90.00
_cell.angle_beta   90.00
_cell.angle_gamma   90.00
#
_symmetry.space_group_name_H-M   'P 1'
#
loop_
_entity.id
_entity.type
_entity.pdbx_description
1 polymer ?
#
loop_
_entity_poly.entity_id
_entity_poly.type
_entity_poly.pdbx_seq_one_letter_code
_entity_poly.pdbx_strand_id
1 'polypeptide(L)'
;EGAGKYMTGFKTVAAMVKAMMEELNITVPVALHLDHGTYEGCKKCIDAGFSSIMFDGSKYPIEENVEKTRELIAICREKGMSIEAEVGSIGGEEDGVIGRGECADPNECKMIADLGVDMLAAGIGNIHGKYPANWEGLSFETLDAVQQLTGKMPLVLHGGTGIPDDMIKKAISLGVAKINVNTECQLSF
;
A
#
# COMPACT_ATOMS: atom_id res chain seq x y z
N GLU A 1 9.50 2.70 2.72
CA GLU A 1 10.61 2.47 3.65
C GLU A 1 11.90 3.19 3.21
N GLY A 2 12.23 3.22 1.93
CA GLY A 2 13.44 3.84 1.39
C GLY A 2 13.57 5.32 1.74
N ALA A 3 12.53 6.12 1.49
CA ALA A 3 12.53 7.55 1.82
C ALA A 3 12.84 7.84 3.30
N GLY A 4 12.32 7.02 4.22
CA GLY A 4 12.61 7.15 5.65
C GLY A 4 14.09 6.95 6.00
N LYS A 5 14.80 6.12 5.26
CA LYS A 5 16.25 5.91 5.44
C LYS A 5 17.04 7.16 5.05
N TYR A 6 16.65 7.81 3.95
CA TYR A 6 17.28 9.07 3.52
C TYR A 6 17.02 10.23 4.50
N MET A 7 15.91 10.20 5.24
CA MET A 7 15.56 11.18 6.28
C MET A 7 16.11 10.82 7.66
N THR A 8 17.15 10.02 7.74
CA THR A 8 17.80 9.57 9.00
C THR A 8 16.98 8.63 9.88
N GLY A 9 15.78 8.26 9.49
CA GLY A 9 14.96 7.25 10.14
C GLY A 9 13.53 7.67 10.44
N PHE A 10 12.73 6.71 10.87
CA PHE A 10 11.28 6.85 11.02
C PHE A 10 10.86 7.84 12.11
N LYS A 11 11.60 7.93 13.22
CA LYS A 11 11.33 8.91 14.29
C LYS A 11 11.51 10.34 13.80
N THR A 12 12.51 10.59 12.94
CA THR A 12 12.72 11.90 12.32
C THR A 12 11.55 12.26 11.42
N VAL A 13 11.09 11.32 10.57
CA VAL A 13 9.91 11.52 9.72
C VAL A 13 8.67 11.85 10.54
N ALA A 14 8.41 11.10 11.61
CA ALA A 14 7.26 11.34 12.48
C ALA A 14 7.31 12.73 13.15
N ALA A 15 8.50 13.13 13.62
CA ALA A 15 8.69 14.45 14.21
C ALA A 15 8.51 15.59 13.20
N MET A 16 9.02 15.43 11.98
CA MET A 16 8.87 16.41 10.90
C MET A 16 7.40 16.60 10.51
N VAL A 17 6.67 15.50 10.29
CA VAL A 17 5.25 15.58 9.93
C VAL A 17 4.45 16.26 11.01
N LYS A 18 4.68 15.93 12.28
CA LYS A 18 4.00 16.56 13.42
C LYS A 18 4.28 18.07 13.48
N ALA A 19 5.54 18.47 13.37
CA ALA A 19 5.92 19.88 13.39
C ALA A 19 5.31 20.64 12.21
N MET A 20 5.34 20.08 11.00
CA MET A 20 4.73 20.70 9.82
C MET A 20 3.21 20.86 9.95
N MET A 21 2.52 19.90 10.54
CA MET A 21 1.08 19.99 10.78
C MET A 21 0.76 21.15 11.75
N GLU A 22 1.55 21.32 12.78
CA GLU A 22 1.40 22.40 13.75
C GLU A 22 1.71 23.77 13.13
N GLU A 23 2.89 23.93 12.52
CA GLU A 23 3.35 25.20 11.91
C GLU A 23 2.47 25.68 10.76
N LEU A 24 1.99 24.77 9.93
CA LEU A 24 1.15 25.11 8.78
C LEU A 24 -0.35 25.11 9.09
N ASN A 25 -0.71 24.90 10.37
CA ASN A 25 -2.12 24.83 10.82
C ASN A 25 -2.98 23.91 9.95
N ILE A 26 -2.49 22.68 9.68
CA ILE A 26 -3.18 21.69 8.84
C ILE A 26 -4.39 21.15 9.61
N THR A 27 -5.59 21.39 9.07
CA THR A 27 -6.87 21.02 9.70
C THR A 27 -7.54 19.79 9.07
N VAL A 28 -7.05 19.35 7.92
CA VAL A 28 -7.55 18.10 7.28
C VAL A 28 -7.00 16.88 8.02
N PRO A 29 -7.73 15.75 8.04
CA PRO A 29 -7.21 14.50 8.59
C PRO A 29 -5.93 14.06 7.85
N VAL A 30 -4.89 13.72 8.61
CA VAL A 30 -3.61 13.24 8.09
C VAL A 30 -3.27 11.92 8.77
N ALA A 31 -2.96 10.89 7.98
CA ALA A 31 -2.39 9.64 8.46
C ALA A 31 -0.91 9.55 8.01
N LEU A 32 -0.01 9.34 8.96
CA LEU A 32 1.37 9.02 8.64
C LEU A 32 1.47 7.52 8.41
N HIS A 33 1.62 7.14 7.15
CA HIS A 33 1.57 5.77 6.66
C HIS A 33 2.95 5.29 6.17
N LEU A 34 3.37 4.10 6.60
CA LEU A 34 4.51 3.42 5.99
C LEU A 34 4.05 2.73 4.71
N ASP A 35 4.61 3.10 3.58
CA ASP A 35 4.38 2.49 2.28
C ASP A 35 5.47 1.45 1.99
N HIS A 36 5.10 0.28 1.46
CA HIS A 36 5.99 -0.86 1.16
C HIS A 36 7.00 -1.19 2.26
N GLY A 37 6.49 -1.49 3.45
CA GLY A 37 7.31 -1.84 4.60
C GLY A 37 7.75 -3.31 4.58
N THR A 38 9.04 -3.53 4.87
CA THR A 38 9.50 -4.86 5.28
C THR A 38 8.93 -5.22 6.65
N TYR A 39 8.90 -6.49 7.01
CA TYR A 39 8.42 -6.94 8.34
C TYR A 39 9.11 -6.21 9.50
N GLU A 40 10.44 -6.07 9.43
CA GLU A 40 11.19 -5.31 10.45
C GLU A 40 10.99 -3.79 10.33
N GLY A 41 10.78 -3.27 9.11
CA GLY A 41 10.44 -1.87 8.88
C GLY A 41 9.11 -1.49 9.52
N CYS A 42 8.10 -2.34 9.38
CA CYS A 42 6.80 -2.18 10.02
C CYS A 42 6.91 -2.05 11.55
N LYS A 43 7.65 -2.94 12.21
CA LYS A 43 7.87 -2.88 13.67
C LYS A 43 8.55 -1.56 14.09
N LYS A 44 9.57 -1.13 13.35
CA LYS A 44 10.25 0.15 13.63
C LYS A 44 9.35 1.36 13.44
N CYS A 45 8.45 1.35 12.45
CA CYS A 45 7.48 2.41 12.22
C CYS A 45 6.44 2.47 13.33
N ILE A 46 5.95 1.32 13.80
CA ILE A 46 5.03 1.26 14.95
C ILE A 46 5.65 1.93 16.18
N ASP A 47 6.91 1.64 16.46
CA ASP A 47 7.64 2.24 17.60
C ASP A 47 7.99 3.73 17.39
N ALA A 48 8.00 4.19 16.13
CA ALA A 48 8.32 5.57 15.79
C ALA A 48 7.12 6.52 15.86
N GLY A 49 5.89 6.00 16.06
CA GLY A 49 4.68 6.80 16.17
C GLY A 49 3.96 7.07 14.86
N PHE A 50 4.10 6.17 13.88
CA PHE A 50 3.23 6.17 12.70
C PHE A 50 1.80 5.79 13.09
N SER A 51 0.83 6.24 12.31
CA SER A 51 -0.59 5.94 12.54
C SER A 51 -1.09 4.77 11.70
N SER A 52 -0.33 4.37 10.68
CA SER A 52 -0.67 3.30 9.74
C SER A 52 0.58 2.69 9.14
N ILE A 53 0.51 1.41 8.78
CA ILE A 53 1.57 0.71 8.06
C ILE A 53 1.02 -0.10 6.91
N MET A 54 1.83 -0.27 5.87
CA MET A 54 1.67 -1.33 4.87
C MET A 54 2.79 -2.35 5.02
N PHE A 55 2.41 -3.62 5.16
CA PHE A 55 3.33 -4.73 5.08
C PHE A 55 3.32 -5.31 3.67
N ASP A 56 4.45 -5.17 2.98
CA ASP A 56 4.67 -5.79 1.68
C ASP A 56 5.17 -7.21 1.85
N GLY A 57 4.21 -8.14 1.88
CA GLY A 57 4.45 -9.57 1.97
C GLY A 57 4.50 -10.28 0.63
N SER A 58 4.40 -9.55 -0.49
CA SER A 58 4.28 -10.12 -1.84
C SER A 58 5.44 -11.03 -2.27
N LYS A 59 6.62 -10.81 -1.72
CA LYS A 59 7.83 -11.62 -1.97
C LYS A 59 7.93 -12.92 -1.17
N TYR A 60 7.03 -13.15 -0.22
CA TYR A 60 6.99 -14.38 0.57
C TYR A 60 5.95 -15.35 0.00
N PRO A 61 6.13 -16.67 0.20
CA PRO A 61 5.03 -17.62 0.01
C PRO A 61 3.81 -17.19 0.84
N ILE A 62 2.61 -17.50 0.36
CA ILE A 62 1.38 -17.01 0.99
C ILE A 62 1.26 -17.41 2.47
N GLU A 63 1.71 -18.59 2.85
CA GLU A 63 1.68 -19.05 4.23
C GLU A 63 2.54 -18.17 5.16
N GLU A 64 3.71 -17.75 4.68
CA GLU A 64 4.61 -16.87 5.42
C GLU A 64 4.06 -15.44 5.45
N ASN A 65 3.47 -14.95 4.35
CA ASN A 65 2.78 -13.66 4.31
C ASN A 65 1.64 -13.64 5.34
N VAL A 66 0.80 -14.67 5.39
CA VAL A 66 -0.30 -14.83 6.36
C VAL A 66 0.21 -14.80 7.81
N GLU A 67 1.28 -15.53 8.12
CA GLU A 67 1.85 -15.58 9.48
C GLU A 67 2.34 -14.20 9.92
N LYS A 68 3.19 -13.56 9.10
CA LYS A 68 3.75 -12.24 9.38
C LYS A 68 2.68 -11.15 9.47
N THR A 69 1.70 -11.18 8.56
CA THR A 69 0.56 -10.24 8.59
C THR A 69 -0.25 -10.40 9.88
N ARG A 70 -0.53 -11.64 10.31
CA ARG A 70 -1.25 -11.90 11.57
C ARG A 70 -0.53 -11.32 12.79
N GLU A 71 0.79 -11.49 12.88
CA GLU A 71 1.58 -10.92 13.97
C GLU A 71 1.53 -9.38 13.98
N LEU A 72 1.68 -8.75 12.80
CA LEU A 72 1.64 -7.30 12.68
C LEU A 72 0.25 -6.73 13.01
N ILE A 73 -0.84 -7.42 12.61
CA ILE A 73 -2.20 -7.04 13.01
C ILE A 73 -2.33 -6.97 14.53
N ALA A 74 -1.85 -7.97 15.26
CA ALA A 74 -1.93 -7.99 16.71
C ALA A 74 -1.24 -6.76 17.32
N ILE A 75 -0.03 -6.43 16.87
CA ILE A 75 0.73 -5.27 17.34
C ILE A 75 0.02 -3.97 16.97
N CYS A 76 -0.48 -3.85 15.74
CA CYS A 76 -1.21 -2.66 15.29
C CYS A 76 -2.48 -2.42 16.12
N ARG A 77 -3.24 -3.47 16.42
CA ARG A 77 -4.45 -3.37 17.25
C ARG A 77 -4.16 -2.86 18.67
N GLU A 78 -3.08 -3.33 19.30
CA GLU A 78 -2.64 -2.83 20.61
C GLU A 78 -2.29 -1.34 20.60
N LYS A 79 -1.80 -0.83 19.47
CA LYS A 79 -1.40 0.58 19.29
C LYS A 79 -2.49 1.47 18.68
N GLY A 80 -3.64 0.91 18.30
CA GLY A 80 -4.71 1.65 17.64
C GLY A 80 -4.33 2.11 16.22
N MET A 81 -3.47 1.35 15.52
CA MET A 81 -2.99 1.63 14.18
C MET A 81 -3.75 0.81 13.15
N SER A 82 -3.85 1.33 11.93
CA SER A 82 -4.33 0.57 10.77
C SER A 82 -3.20 -0.15 10.05
N ILE A 83 -3.54 -1.26 9.41
CA ILE A 83 -2.61 -2.08 8.63
C ILE A 83 -3.17 -2.39 7.24
N GLU A 84 -2.33 -2.19 6.24
CA GLU A 84 -2.49 -2.64 4.86
C GLU A 84 -1.56 -3.83 4.61
N ALA A 85 -1.99 -4.78 3.79
CA ALA A 85 -1.15 -5.89 3.32
C ALA A 85 -1.23 -6.02 1.81
N GLU A 86 -0.27 -6.72 1.19
CA GLU A 86 -0.18 -6.90 -0.25
C GLU A 86 -0.21 -8.37 -0.65
N VAL A 87 -0.93 -8.65 -1.76
CA VAL A 87 -0.96 -9.93 -2.45
C VAL A 87 -0.73 -9.72 -3.95
N GLY A 88 -0.04 -10.64 -4.59
CA GLY A 88 0.53 -10.42 -5.92
C GLY A 88 1.71 -9.47 -5.83
N SER A 89 2.13 -8.88 -6.94
CA SER A 89 3.21 -7.89 -6.90
C SER A 89 2.90 -6.70 -7.80
N ILE A 90 3.30 -5.51 -7.34
CA ILE A 90 3.20 -4.30 -8.13
C ILE A 90 4.49 -4.18 -8.95
N GLY A 91 4.34 -3.99 -10.27
CA GLY A 91 5.47 -3.88 -11.18
C GLY A 91 6.12 -2.50 -11.16
N GLY A 92 7.09 -2.28 -12.06
CA GLY A 92 7.80 -1.01 -12.21
C GLY A 92 9.03 -0.88 -11.33
N GLU A 93 9.44 0.36 -11.08
CA GLU A 93 10.60 0.68 -10.25
C GLU A 93 10.19 1.57 -9.09
N GLU A 94 10.47 1.12 -7.87
CA GLU A 94 10.31 1.90 -6.65
C GLU A 94 11.50 1.68 -5.72
N ASP A 95 12.06 2.76 -5.18
CA ASP A 95 13.23 2.75 -4.29
C ASP A 95 14.43 1.94 -4.83
N GLY A 96 14.59 1.87 -6.18
CA GLY A 96 15.65 1.11 -6.86
C GLY A 96 15.36 -0.39 -7.00
N VAL A 97 14.15 -0.84 -6.68
CA VAL A 97 13.68 -2.22 -6.90
C VAL A 97 12.84 -2.27 -8.17
N ILE A 98 13.22 -3.12 -9.11
CA ILE A 98 12.51 -3.32 -10.37
C ILE A 98 11.71 -4.62 -10.29
N GLY A 99 10.39 -4.54 -10.45
CA GLY A 99 9.47 -5.67 -10.48
C GLY A 99 8.71 -5.76 -11.80
N ARG A 100 8.32 -6.99 -12.19
CA ARG A 100 7.47 -7.19 -13.39
C ARG A 100 5.99 -7.00 -13.11
N GLY A 101 5.58 -7.07 -11.83
CA GLY A 101 4.18 -7.09 -11.42
C GLY A 101 3.49 -8.41 -11.78
N GLU A 102 2.80 -8.97 -10.83
CA GLU A 102 1.99 -10.18 -11.01
C GLU A 102 0.59 -9.91 -10.49
N CYS A 103 -0.42 -10.31 -11.26
CA CYS A 103 -1.80 -10.22 -10.78
C CYS A 103 -1.97 -11.11 -9.55
N ALA A 104 -2.68 -10.59 -8.56
CA ALA A 104 -2.96 -11.29 -7.32
C ALA A 104 -3.88 -12.51 -7.57
N ASP A 105 -3.65 -13.59 -6.84
CA ASP A 105 -4.63 -14.68 -6.72
C ASP A 105 -5.77 -14.23 -5.79
N PRO A 106 -7.04 -14.22 -6.24
CA PRO A 106 -8.16 -13.80 -5.41
C PRO A 106 -8.36 -14.66 -4.15
N ASN A 107 -7.96 -15.94 -4.16
CA ASN A 107 -8.03 -16.80 -2.97
C ASN A 107 -6.97 -16.41 -1.93
N GLU A 108 -5.76 -16.07 -2.37
CA GLU A 108 -4.71 -15.55 -1.49
C GLU A 108 -5.13 -14.18 -0.90
N CYS A 109 -5.75 -13.32 -1.71
CA CYS A 109 -6.36 -12.08 -1.24
C CYS A 109 -7.38 -12.33 -0.13
N LYS A 110 -8.23 -13.33 -0.30
CA LYS A 110 -9.20 -13.72 0.72
C LYS A 110 -8.52 -14.21 2.00
N MET A 111 -7.45 -15.01 1.90
CA MET A 111 -6.71 -15.49 3.07
C MET A 111 -6.17 -14.32 3.91
N ILE A 112 -5.61 -13.30 3.27
CA ILE A 112 -5.09 -12.09 3.95
C ILE A 112 -6.24 -11.24 4.49
N ALA A 113 -7.32 -11.04 3.72
CA ALA A 113 -8.48 -10.25 4.16
C ALA A 113 -9.16 -10.86 5.40
N ASP A 114 -9.28 -12.20 5.45
CA ASP A 114 -9.88 -12.93 6.57
C ASP A 114 -9.08 -12.79 7.89
N LEU A 115 -7.83 -12.35 7.84
CA LEU A 115 -7.05 -12.01 9.03
C LEU A 115 -7.53 -10.73 9.72
N GLY A 116 -8.25 -9.87 8.99
CA GLY A 116 -8.78 -8.61 9.50
C GLY A 116 -7.82 -7.43 9.32
N VAL A 117 -7.08 -7.38 8.21
CA VAL A 117 -6.39 -6.15 7.77
C VAL A 117 -7.42 -5.05 7.51
N ASP A 118 -7.00 -3.78 7.56
CA ASP A 118 -7.89 -2.65 7.32
C ASP A 118 -8.01 -2.30 5.84
N MET A 119 -6.98 -2.63 5.06
CA MET A 119 -6.89 -2.40 3.62
C MET A 119 -6.07 -3.50 2.96
N LEU A 120 -6.35 -3.79 1.69
CA LEU A 120 -5.65 -4.81 0.91
C LEU A 120 -5.20 -4.25 -0.43
N ALA A 121 -3.89 -4.26 -0.68
CA ALA A 121 -3.31 -4.01 -1.98
C ALA A 121 -3.27 -5.33 -2.78
N ALA A 122 -3.81 -5.30 -3.98
CA ALA A 122 -3.78 -6.42 -4.91
C ALA A 122 -3.07 -6.01 -6.20
N GLY A 123 -2.10 -6.79 -6.64
CA GLY A 123 -1.52 -6.64 -7.97
C GLY A 123 -2.59 -6.88 -9.04
N ILE A 124 -2.83 -5.90 -9.90
CA ILE A 124 -3.81 -5.97 -11.00
C ILE A 124 -3.24 -5.44 -12.32
N GLY A 125 -1.92 -5.59 -12.53
CA GLY A 125 -1.21 -5.05 -13.69
C GLY A 125 -0.81 -3.59 -13.54
N ASN A 126 -0.98 -3.01 -12.37
CA ASN A 126 -0.48 -1.69 -12.01
C ASN A 126 1.04 -1.74 -11.76
N ILE A 127 1.70 -0.61 -12.03
CA ILE A 127 3.16 -0.47 -11.85
C ILE A 127 3.50 0.85 -11.15
N HIS A 128 4.64 0.86 -10.47
CA HIS A 128 5.25 2.08 -9.97
C HIS A 128 5.99 2.84 -11.08
N GLY A 129 6.02 4.17 -10.99
CA GLY A 129 6.69 5.00 -11.97
C GLY A 129 5.83 5.30 -13.20
N LYS A 130 6.49 5.41 -14.37
CA LYS A 130 5.82 5.74 -15.63
C LYS A 130 5.37 4.49 -16.36
N TYR A 131 4.10 4.47 -16.77
CA TYR A 131 3.55 3.39 -17.57
C TYR A 131 4.19 3.37 -18.97
N PRO A 132 4.63 2.21 -19.47
CA PRO A 132 5.16 2.09 -20.82
C PRO A 132 4.04 2.20 -21.86
N ALA A 133 4.39 2.59 -23.09
CA ALA A 133 3.42 2.78 -24.17
C ALA A 133 2.64 1.49 -24.54
N ASN A 134 3.21 0.33 -24.26
CA ASN A 134 2.59 -0.97 -24.48
C ASN A 134 1.91 -1.56 -23.23
N TRP A 135 1.61 -0.74 -22.21
CA TRP A 135 0.88 -1.20 -21.05
C TRP A 135 -0.56 -1.60 -21.44
N GLU A 136 -0.97 -2.78 -21.04
CA GLU A 136 -2.27 -3.37 -21.42
C GLU A 136 -3.44 -2.86 -20.56
N GLY A 137 -3.16 -2.07 -19.53
CA GLY A 137 -4.17 -1.54 -18.59
C GLY A 137 -4.28 -2.37 -17.31
N LEU A 138 -5.24 -1.98 -16.47
CA LEU A 138 -5.55 -2.70 -15.23
C LEU A 138 -6.39 -3.94 -15.51
N SER A 139 -6.09 -5.04 -14.82
CA SER A 139 -6.92 -6.25 -14.83
C SER A 139 -8.16 -6.05 -13.96
N PHE A 140 -9.24 -5.55 -14.56
CA PHE A 140 -10.52 -5.41 -13.86
C PHE A 140 -11.18 -6.75 -13.54
N GLU A 141 -10.85 -7.80 -14.29
CA GLU A 141 -11.30 -9.17 -14.00
C GLU A 141 -10.71 -9.64 -12.66
N THR A 142 -9.41 -9.48 -12.47
CA THR A 142 -8.76 -9.79 -11.18
C THR A 142 -9.34 -8.95 -10.06
N LEU A 143 -9.50 -7.63 -10.27
CA LEU A 143 -10.03 -6.72 -9.25
C LEU A 143 -11.45 -7.10 -8.81
N ASP A 144 -12.33 -7.42 -9.77
CA ASP A 144 -13.71 -7.86 -9.50
C ASP A 144 -13.73 -9.19 -8.73
N ALA A 145 -12.90 -10.16 -9.15
CA ALA A 145 -12.79 -11.44 -8.46
C ALA A 145 -12.30 -11.27 -7.01
N VAL A 146 -11.31 -10.42 -6.78
CA VAL A 146 -10.83 -10.07 -5.43
C VAL A 146 -11.94 -9.44 -4.62
N GLN A 147 -12.65 -8.44 -5.16
CA GLN A 147 -13.75 -7.78 -4.46
C GLN A 147 -14.87 -8.76 -4.08
N GLN A 148 -15.24 -9.65 -4.99
CA GLN A 148 -16.30 -10.64 -4.71
C GLN A 148 -15.92 -11.59 -3.57
N LEU A 149 -14.66 -12.02 -3.48
CA LEU A 149 -14.19 -12.93 -2.43
C LEU A 149 -13.92 -12.22 -1.10
N THR A 150 -13.46 -10.97 -1.13
CA THR A 150 -13.10 -10.19 0.08
C THR A 150 -14.26 -9.34 0.60
N GLY A 151 -15.34 -9.23 -0.16
CA GLY A 151 -16.56 -8.50 0.24
C GLY A 151 -16.34 -6.99 0.32
N LYS A 152 -16.49 -6.41 1.51
CA LYS A 152 -16.37 -4.95 1.73
C LYS A 152 -14.95 -4.50 2.12
N MET A 153 -13.94 -5.34 1.91
CA MET A 153 -12.56 -4.97 2.18
C MET A 153 -12.17 -3.73 1.33
N PRO A 154 -11.68 -2.64 1.93
CA PRO A 154 -11.14 -1.52 1.19
C PRO A 154 -9.92 -1.96 0.38
N LEU A 155 -10.00 -1.87 -0.95
CA LEU A 155 -8.88 -2.22 -1.84
C LEU A 155 -8.00 -1.01 -2.13
N VAL A 156 -6.71 -1.26 -2.31
CA VAL A 156 -5.71 -0.22 -2.57
C VAL A 156 -5.13 -0.38 -3.98
N LEU A 157 -5.08 0.71 -4.72
CA LEU A 157 -4.43 0.80 -6.01
C LEU A 157 -3.12 1.58 -5.89
N HIS A 158 -2.00 0.88 -6.03
CA HIS A 158 -0.67 1.48 -6.13
C HIS A 158 -0.36 1.94 -7.54
N GLY A 159 0.63 2.83 -7.70
CA GLY A 159 1.06 3.32 -9.01
C GLY A 159 0.01 4.15 -9.74
N GLY A 160 -0.75 4.98 -9.03
CA GLY A 160 -1.86 5.75 -9.60
C GLY A 160 -1.46 6.82 -10.63
N THR A 161 -0.20 7.26 -10.66
CA THR A 161 0.27 8.27 -11.61
C THR A 161 0.18 7.78 -13.05
N GLY A 162 -0.55 8.49 -13.90
CA GLY A 162 -0.64 8.21 -15.34
C GLY A 162 -1.70 7.16 -15.73
N ILE A 163 -2.45 6.62 -14.79
CA ILE A 163 -3.62 5.80 -15.10
C ILE A 163 -4.76 6.70 -15.61
N PRO A 164 -5.41 6.37 -16.73
CA PRO A 164 -6.55 7.15 -17.25
C PRO A 164 -7.70 7.27 -16.25
N ASP A 165 -8.35 8.43 -16.22
CA ASP A 165 -9.46 8.74 -15.31
C ASP A 165 -10.62 7.74 -15.33
N ASP A 166 -10.95 7.22 -16.50
CA ASP A 166 -12.01 6.23 -16.67
C ASP A 166 -11.65 4.89 -16.02
N MET A 167 -10.37 4.49 -16.10
CA MET A 167 -9.87 3.30 -15.40
C MET A 167 -9.86 3.50 -13.90
N ILE A 168 -9.46 4.67 -13.40
CA ILE A 168 -9.52 5.03 -11.97
C ILE A 168 -10.97 4.94 -11.48
N LYS A 169 -11.90 5.57 -12.18
CA LYS A 169 -13.34 5.54 -11.82
C LYS A 169 -13.90 4.12 -11.80
N LYS A 170 -13.49 3.30 -12.77
CA LYS A 170 -13.88 1.89 -12.81
C LYS A 170 -13.30 1.10 -11.64
N ALA A 171 -12.02 1.31 -11.32
CA ALA A 171 -11.39 0.67 -10.16
C ALA A 171 -12.10 1.04 -8.84
N ILE A 172 -12.46 2.31 -8.66
CA ILE A 172 -13.23 2.78 -7.50
C ILE A 172 -14.60 2.08 -7.44
N SER A 173 -15.29 1.92 -8.56
CA SER A 173 -16.57 1.20 -8.61
C SER A 173 -16.47 -0.29 -8.25
N LEU A 174 -15.26 -0.85 -8.32
CA LEU A 174 -14.92 -2.23 -7.97
C LEU A 174 -14.23 -2.36 -6.59
N GLY A 175 -14.38 -1.36 -5.71
CA GLY A 175 -13.95 -1.45 -4.31
C GLY A 175 -12.62 -0.79 -3.97
N VAL A 176 -11.94 -0.15 -4.93
CA VAL A 176 -10.74 0.65 -4.61
C VAL A 176 -11.16 1.86 -3.78
N ALA A 177 -10.59 1.98 -2.58
CA ALA A 177 -10.86 3.04 -1.61
C ALA A 177 -9.65 3.93 -1.32
N LYS A 178 -8.45 3.49 -1.68
CA LYS A 178 -7.18 4.23 -1.52
C LYS A 178 -6.39 4.13 -2.83
N ILE A 179 -5.79 5.23 -3.26
CA ILE A 179 -4.94 5.29 -4.45
C ILE A 179 -3.63 5.98 -4.10
N ASN A 180 -2.51 5.32 -4.39
CA ASN A 180 -1.18 5.87 -4.15
C ASN A 180 -0.70 6.64 -5.37
N VAL A 181 -0.37 7.92 -5.20
CA VAL A 181 0.16 8.82 -6.24
C VAL A 181 1.47 9.42 -5.71
N ASN A 182 2.59 9.10 -6.32
CA ASN A 182 3.90 9.57 -5.90
C ASN A 182 4.67 10.28 -7.03
N THR A 183 4.86 9.62 -8.17
CA THR A 183 5.71 10.13 -9.27
C THR A 183 5.28 11.52 -9.73
N GLU A 184 4.00 11.78 -9.87
CA GLU A 184 3.48 13.09 -10.27
C GLU A 184 3.75 14.17 -9.21
N CYS A 185 3.62 13.83 -7.94
CA CYS A 185 3.95 14.74 -6.84
C CYS A 185 5.44 15.10 -6.85
N GLN A 186 6.33 14.11 -7.06
CA GLN A 186 7.77 14.34 -7.15
C GLN A 186 8.16 15.20 -8.36
N LEU A 187 7.51 15.00 -9.51
CA LEU A 187 7.78 15.78 -10.72
C LEU A 187 7.29 17.23 -10.64
N SER A 188 6.27 17.46 -9.81
CA SER A 188 5.69 18.80 -9.60
C SER A 188 6.44 19.62 -8.55
N PHE A 189 7.24 18.99 -7.70
CA PHE A 189 8.07 19.62 -6.67
C PHE A 189 9.38 20.12 -7.26
#